data_6e64f776cfd58f4e7fa5ac6d2643d61e
#
_entry.id   6e64f776cfd58f4e7fa5ac6d2643d61e
#
_cell.length_a   1.000
_cell.length_b   1.000
_cell.length_c   1.000
_cell.angle_alpha   90.00
_cell.angle_beta   90.00
_cell.angle_gamma   90.00
#
_symmetry.space_group_name_H-M   'P 1'
#
loop_
_entity.id
_entity.type
_entity.pdbx_description
1 polymer ?
#
loop_
_entity_poly.entity_id
_entity_poly.type
_entity_poly.pdbx_seq_one_letter_code
_entity_poly.pdbx_strand_id
1 'polypeptide(L)'
;NACHLFWHFWVVFENRTLDLPLYFPSGSILSSQSKGNNRLIAKYAGDYGFTIIQELIDDTEKVYSQEEDGHIIMILGNVGVLKDNSLIFIYGGIEYTIASEEIILDEFLKIAASYMIEAGK
;
A
#
# COMPACT_ATOMS: atom_id res chain seq x y z
N ASN A 1 -12.14 -2.17 32.73
CA ASN A 1 -13.16 -3.17 32.55
C ASN A 1 -13.15 -3.65 31.10
N ALA A 2 -13.77 -4.80 30.88
CA ALA A 2 -13.64 -5.47 29.58
C ALA A 2 -14.29 -4.65 28.44
N CYS A 3 -15.41 -4.02 28.72
CA CYS A 3 -16.09 -3.24 27.70
C CYS A 3 -15.23 -2.06 27.25
N HIS A 4 -14.57 -1.42 28.21
CA HIS A 4 -13.72 -0.30 27.89
C HIS A 4 -12.55 -0.70 27.03
N LEU A 5 -11.93 -1.81 27.36
CA LEU A 5 -10.79 -2.30 26.57
C LEU A 5 -11.22 -2.69 25.17
N PHE A 6 -12.38 -3.32 25.06
CA PHE A 6 -12.87 -3.73 23.76
C PHE A 6 -13.17 -2.51 22.88
N TRP A 7 -13.77 -1.49 23.49
CA TRP A 7 -14.09 -0.28 22.78
C TRP A 7 -12.82 0.43 22.29
N HIS A 8 -11.82 0.46 23.14
CA HIS A 8 -10.56 1.10 22.79
C HIS A 8 -9.90 0.37 21.60
N PHE A 9 -9.93 -0.95 21.64
CA PHE A 9 -9.39 -1.74 20.56
C PHE A 9 -10.12 -1.44 19.24
N TRP A 10 -11.43 -1.30 19.33
CA TRP A 10 -12.24 -1.01 18.16
C TRP A 10 -11.87 0.34 17.55
N VAL A 11 -11.70 1.34 18.38
CA VAL A 11 -11.34 2.68 17.92
C VAL A 11 -9.99 2.67 17.21
N VAL A 12 -9.02 1.97 17.79
CA VAL A 12 -7.71 1.88 17.17
C VAL A 12 -7.83 1.21 15.81
N PHE A 13 -8.64 0.17 15.75
CA PHE A 13 -8.81 -0.58 14.52
C PHE A 13 -9.46 0.25 13.42
N GLU A 14 -10.36 1.15 13.81
CA GLU A 14 -11.05 1.99 12.85
C GLU A 14 -10.26 3.21 12.43
N ASN A 15 -9.17 3.50 13.11
CA ASN A 15 -8.40 4.69 12.82
C ASN A 15 -7.38 4.49 11.72
N ARG A 16 -7.63 3.54 10.84
CA ARG A 16 -6.78 3.35 9.69
C ARG A 16 -6.96 4.53 8.75
N THR A 17 -5.86 5.07 8.30
CA THR A 17 -5.90 6.19 7.37
C THR A 17 -5.12 5.84 6.12
N LEU A 18 -5.64 6.33 5.01
CA LEU A 18 -4.92 6.25 3.74
C LEU A 18 -3.95 7.43 3.72
N ASP A 19 -2.70 7.15 3.38
CA ASP A 19 -1.68 8.17 3.48
C ASP A 19 -0.61 7.97 2.42
N LEU A 20 0.18 9.00 2.19
CA LEU A 20 1.28 8.92 1.25
C LEU A 20 2.39 8.06 1.86
N PRO A 21 3.25 7.49 1.02
CA PRO A 21 4.34 6.67 1.53
C PRO A 21 5.38 7.52 2.23
N LEU A 22 6.12 6.92 3.15
CA LEU A 22 7.22 7.59 3.81
C LEU A 22 8.47 7.63 2.95
N TYR A 23 8.56 6.75 1.98
CA TYR A 23 9.69 6.68 1.09
C TYR A 23 9.22 6.80 -0.35
N PHE A 24 9.94 7.54 -1.13
CA PHE A 24 9.76 7.57 -2.58
C PHE A 24 11.13 7.87 -3.21
N PRO A 25 11.33 7.43 -4.46
CA PRO A 25 12.63 7.62 -5.10
C PRO A 25 13.01 9.08 -5.20
N SER A 26 14.31 9.34 -5.03
CA SER A 26 14.84 10.68 -5.13
C SER A 26 14.52 11.26 -6.50
N GLY A 27 14.10 12.52 -6.51
CA GLY A 27 13.70 13.15 -7.76
C GLY A 27 12.25 13.00 -8.11
N SER A 28 11.48 12.31 -7.29
CA SER A 28 10.03 12.16 -7.51
C SER A 28 9.31 13.34 -6.88
N ILE A 29 8.26 13.80 -7.54
CA ILE A 29 7.49 14.95 -7.10
C ILE A 29 6.02 14.59 -7.17
N LEU A 30 5.31 14.80 -6.07
CA LEU A 30 3.87 14.53 -6.05
C LEU A 30 3.20 15.51 -7.01
N SER A 31 2.54 14.97 -8.03
CA SER A 31 1.93 15.82 -9.06
C SER A 31 0.42 15.92 -8.87
N SER A 32 -0.23 14.90 -8.32
CA SER A 32 -1.66 14.99 -8.05
C SER A 32 -2.04 14.00 -6.97
N GLN A 33 -3.13 14.29 -6.30
CA GLN A 33 -3.62 13.44 -5.23
C GLN A 33 -5.14 13.56 -5.18
N SER A 34 -5.80 12.41 -5.09
CA SER A 34 -7.24 12.36 -4.96
C SER A 34 -7.57 11.45 -3.80
N LYS A 35 -8.28 11.95 -2.80
CA LYS A 35 -8.57 11.19 -1.60
C LYS A 35 -10.06 11.19 -1.33
N GLY A 36 -10.65 10.00 -1.31
CA GLY A 36 -12.03 9.81 -0.93
C GLY A 36 -12.12 9.11 0.42
N ASN A 37 -13.30 8.58 0.72
CA ASN A 37 -13.51 7.91 2.00
C ASN A 37 -12.76 6.59 2.07
N ASN A 38 -12.71 5.86 0.96
CA ASN A 38 -12.14 4.52 0.95
C ASN A 38 -10.97 4.36 0.01
N ARG A 39 -10.53 5.43 -0.62
CA ARG A 39 -9.55 5.30 -1.69
C ARG A 39 -8.68 6.54 -1.77
N LEU A 40 -7.40 6.30 -1.98
CA LEU A 40 -6.43 7.37 -2.19
C LEU A 40 -5.65 7.03 -3.45
N ILE A 41 -5.55 7.99 -4.36
CA ILE A 41 -4.74 7.84 -5.56
C ILE A 41 -3.75 8.99 -5.56
N ALA A 42 -2.46 8.65 -5.62
CA ALA A 42 -1.40 9.65 -5.65
C ALA A 42 -0.53 9.39 -6.86
N LYS A 43 -0.25 10.42 -7.62
CA LYS A 43 0.60 10.32 -8.80
C LYS A 43 1.84 11.16 -8.60
N TYR A 44 2.98 10.53 -8.86
CA TYR A 44 4.27 11.19 -8.77
C TYR A 44 4.86 11.35 -10.15
N ALA A 45 5.59 12.43 -10.32
CA ALA A 45 6.26 12.74 -11.58
C ALA A 45 7.71 13.12 -11.26
N GLY A 46 8.37 13.80 -12.19
CA GLY A 46 9.76 14.18 -12.00
C GLY A 46 10.68 13.17 -12.66
N ASP A 47 11.77 12.86 -11.99
CA ASP A 47 12.73 11.91 -12.54
C ASP A 47 12.14 10.51 -12.61
N TYR A 48 11.24 10.18 -11.71
CA TYR A 48 10.58 8.87 -11.68
C TYR A 48 9.08 9.08 -11.53
N GLY A 49 8.33 8.57 -12.48
CA GLY A 49 6.88 8.66 -12.43
C GLY A 49 6.28 7.36 -11.93
N PHE A 50 5.36 7.46 -10.99
CA PHE A 50 4.66 6.27 -10.51
C PHE A 50 3.33 6.69 -9.89
N THR A 51 2.45 5.71 -9.76
CA THR A 51 1.12 5.93 -9.19
C THR A 51 0.92 4.96 -8.04
N ILE A 52 0.38 5.46 -6.94
CA ILE A 52 0.02 4.63 -5.81
C ILE A 52 -1.48 4.70 -5.63
N ILE A 53 -2.11 3.54 -5.53
CA ILE A 53 -3.54 3.43 -5.26
C ILE A 53 -3.70 2.67 -3.96
N GLN A 54 -4.42 3.25 -3.02
CA GLN A 54 -4.74 2.61 -1.74
C GLN A 54 -6.23 2.51 -1.63
N GLU A 55 -6.71 1.34 -1.24
CA GLU A 55 -8.14 1.11 -1.14
C GLU A 55 -8.44 0.31 0.11
N LEU A 56 -9.35 0.81 0.93
CA LEU A 56 -9.77 0.07 2.12
C LEU A 56 -10.54 -1.16 1.69
N ILE A 57 -10.25 -2.26 2.34
CA ILE A 57 -10.88 -3.54 2.05
C ILE A 57 -11.81 -3.90 3.18
N ASP A 58 -13.11 -4.03 2.85
CA ASP A 58 -14.08 -4.48 3.84
C ASP A 58 -14.05 -5.97 4.03
N ASP A 59 -13.68 -6.67 2.99
CA ASP A 59 -13.73 -8.12 2.96
C ASP A 59 -12.37 -8.70 3.32
N THR A 60 -12.29 -9.29 4.50
CA THR A 60 -11.05 -9.89 4.94
C THR A 60 -10.76 -11.20 4.22
N GLU A 61 -11.69 -11.65 3.41
CA GLU A 61 -11.51 -12.90 2.67
C GLU A 61 -10.87 -12.71 1.31
N LYS A 62 -10.54 -11.47 0.97
CA LYS A 62 -9.88 -11.24 -0.30
C LYS A 62 -8.50 -11.89 -0.27
N VAL A 63 -8.33 -12.88 -1.10
CA VAL A 63 -7.10 -13.63 -1.18
C VAL A 63 -6.54 -13.47 -2.59
N TYR A 64 -5.25 -13.29 -2.69
CA TYR A 64 -4.62 -13.28 -3.99
C TYR A 64 -4.53 -14.68 -4.51
N SER A 65 -5.37 -15.01 -5.47
CA SER A 65 -5.15 -16.24 -6.21
C SER A 65 -3.91 -16.01 -7.07
N GLN A 66 -3.28 -17.10 -7.42
CA GLN A 66 -2.11 -17.01 -8.25
C GLN A 66 -2.53 -16.57 -9.65
N GLU A 67 -2.12 -15.37 -10.00
CA GLU A 67 -2.37 -14.88 -11.34
C GLU A 67 -1.45 -15.58 -12.30
N GLU A 68 -1.92 -15.79 -13.53
CA GLU A 68 -1.11 -16.50 -14.50
C GLU A 68 0.18 -15.75 -14.80
N ASP A 69 0.10 -14.44 -14.86
CA ASP A 69 1.26 -13.64 -15.22
C ASP A 69 1.91 -12.96 -14.04
N GLY A 70 1.46 -13.25 -12.83
CA GLY A 70 1.98 -12.59 -11.65
C GLY A 70 3.03 -13.41 -10.95
N HIS A 71 3.92 -12.72 -10.28
CA HIS A 71 4.97 -13.35 -9.47
C HIS A 71 4.73 -13.00 -8.03
N ILE A 72 4.72 -14.01 -7.17
CA ILE A 72 4.56 -13.80 -5.75
C ILE A 72 5.90 -13.42 -5.16
N ILE A 73 5.93 -12.33 -4.41
CA ILE A 73 7.14 -11.90 -3.73
C ILE A 73 6.81 -11.62 -2.28
N MET A 74 7.85 -11.56 -1.46
CA MET A 74 7.68 -11.30 -0.04
C MET A 74 8.21 -9.92 0.28
N ILE A 75 7.43 -9.15 1.05
CA ILE A 75 7.81 -7.81 1.46
C ILE A 75 7.75 -7.78 2.98
N LEU A 76 8.90 -7.82 3.63
CA LEU A 76 8.97 -7.86 5.09
C LEU A 76 8.04 -8.92 5.68
N GLY A 77 8.03 -10.10 5.04
CA GLY A 77 7.20 -11.19 5.52
C GLY A 77 5.77 -11.19 5.03
N ASN A 78 5.39 -10.22 4.23
CA ASN A 78 4.05 -10.12 3.70
C ASN A 78 4.04 -10.45 2.21
N VAL A 79 2.95 -11.04 1.76
CA VAL A 79 2.84 -11.48 0.37
C VAL A 79 2.45 -10.32 -0.52
N GLY A 80 3.14 -10.20 -1.64
CA GLY A 80 2.77 -9.26 -2.68
C GLY A 80 2.79 -9.97 -4.02
N VAL A 81 2.15 -9.35 -5.00
CA VAL A 81 2.10 -9.88 -6.36
C VAL A 81 2.68 -8.84 -7.29
N LEU A 82 3.71 -9.24 -8.03
CA LEU A 82 4.31 -8.38 -9.05
C LEU A 82 3.78 -8.83 -10.40
N LYS A 83 3.08 -7.94 -11.08
CA LYS A 83 2.49 -8.27 -12.37
C LYS A 83 2.65 -7.07 -13.29
N ASP A 84 3.21 -7.32 -14.47
CA ASP A 84 3.51 -6.25 -15.41
C ASP A 84 4.36 -5.20 -14.71
N ASN A 85 3.91 -3.98 -14.66
CA ASN A 85 4.66 -2.90 -14.03
C ASN A 85 4.00 -2.46 -12.73
N SER A 86 3.39 -3.40 -12.03
CA SER A 86 2.65 -3.09 -10.81
C SER A 86 3.00 -4.05 -9.70
N LEU A 87 3.03 -3.53 -8.49
CA LEU A 87 3.18 -4.34 -7.28
C LEU A 87 1.90 -4.16 -6.47
N ILE A 88 1.26 -5.27 -6.13
CA ILE A 88 -0.01 -5.26 -5.40
C ILE A 88 0.17 -6.03 -4.11
N PHE A 89 -0.23 -5.44 -2.99
CA PHE A 89 -0.18 -6.14 -1.71
C PHE A 89 -1.27 -5.61 -0.78
N ILE A 90 -1.60 -6.40 0.22
CA ILE A 90 -2.58 -6.03 1.24
C ILE A 90 -1.86 -5.96 2.58
N TYR A 91 -2.03 -4.87 3.27
CA TYR A 91 -1.43 -4.69 4.58
C TYR A 91 -2.32 -3.81 5.42
N GLY A 92 -2.64 -4.27 6.63
CA GLY A 92 -3.44 -3.46 7.54
C GLY A 92 -4.84 -3.14 7.06
N GLY A 93 -5.42 -4.01 6.23
CA GLY A 93 -6.78 -3.77 5.73
C GLY A 93 -6.84 -2.83 4.55
N ILE A 94 -5.69 -2.52 3.96
CA ILE A 94 -5.61 -1.63 2.81
C ILE A 94 -4.93 -2.38 1.68
N GLU A 95 -5.54 -2.31 0.49
CA GLU A 95 -4.91 -2.87 -0.69
C GLU A 95 -4.11 -1.77 -1.36
N TYR A 96 -2.84 -2.03 -1.58
CA TYR A 96 -1.92 -1.09 -2.21
C TYR A 96 -1.57 -1.56 -3.60
N THR A 97 -1.58 -0.63 -4.55
CA THR A 97 -1.11 -0.88 -5.90
C THR A 97 -0.10 0.20 -6.24
N ILE A 98 1.12 -0.21 -6.55
CA ILE A 98 2.17 0.71 -6.97
C ILE A 98 2.49 0.38 -8.41
N ALA A 99 2.30 1.34 -9.31
CA ALA A 99 2.46 1.11 -10.73
C ALA A 99 3.44 2.10 -11.31
N SER A 100 4.38 1.62 -12.12
CA SER A 100 5.35 2.47 -12.79
C SER A 100 6.03 1.69 -13.89
N GLU A 101 6.32 2.40 -14.99
CA GLU A 101 7.14 1.82 -16.04
C GLU A 101 8.59 2.25 -15.91
N GLU A 102 8.91 3.01 -14.90
CA GLU A 102 10.23 3.63 -14.80
C GLU A 102 11.06 3.16 -13.64
N ILE A 103 10.42 2.71 -12.56
CA ILE A 103 11.20 2.34 -11.39
C ILE A 103 11.43 0.83 -11.34
N ILE A 104 12.55 0.46 -10.75
CA ILE A 104 12.94 -0.94 -10.67
C ILE A 104 12.32 -1.59 -9.45
N LEU A 105 12.41 -2.90 -9.39
CA LEU A 105 11.82 -3.68 -8.32
C LEU A 105 12.27 -3.23 -6.94
N ASP A 106 13.55 -2.93 -6.78
CA ASP A 106 14.06 -2.50 -5.49
C ASP A 106 13.33 -1.27 -4.97
N GLU A 107 13.00 -0.34 -5.86
CA GLU A 107 12.30 0.86 -5.46
C GLU A 107 10.85 0.56 -5.11
N PHE A 108 10.20 -0.33 -5.86
CA PHE A 108 8.87 -0.79 -5.49
C PHE A 108 8.86 -1.34 -4.08
N LEU A 109 9.86 -2.17 -3.76
CA LEU A 109 9.91 -2.81 -2.45
C LEU A 109 10.16 -1.79 -1.35
N LYS A 110 10.97 -0.78 -1.60
CA LYS A 110 11.23 0.25 -0.60
C LYS A 110 9.96 1.07 -0.33
N ILE A 111 9.22 1.41 -1.37
CA ILE A 111 7.98 2.15 -1.18
C ILE A 111 7.00 1.32 -0.37
N ALA A 112 6.83 0.05 -0.74
CA ALA A 112 5.93 -0.84 -0.02
C ALA A 112 6.34 -1.01 1.43
N ALA A 113 7.63 -1.23 1.66
CA ALA A 113 8.14 -1.45 3.01
C ALA A 113 7.94 -0.23 3.90
N SER A 114 7.94 0.96 3.32
CA SER A 114 7.76 2.17 4.12
C SER A 114 6.39 2.21 4.79
N TYR A 115 5.38 1.64 4.15
CA TYR A 115 4.07 1.54 4.77
C TYR A 115 4.07 0.57 5.94
N MET A 116 4.80 -0.52 5.80
CA MET A 116 4.82 -1.57 6.81
C MET A 116 5.65 -1.17 8.03
N ILE A 117 6.74 -0.47 7.81
CA ILE A 117 7.57 0.00 8.91
C ILE A 117 6.81 1.02 9.74
N GLU A 118 6.10 1.92 9.08
CA GLU A 118 5.30 2.93 9.76
C GLU A 118 4.26 2.26 10.64
N ALA A 119 3.55 1.29 10.09
CA ALA A 119 2.48 0.61 10.81
C ALA A 119 3.02 -0.24 11.96
N GLY A 120 4.29 -0.65 11.88
CA GLY A 120 4.88 -1.49 12.91
C GLY A 120 5.22 -0.77 14.19
N LYS A 121 5.12 0.52 14.17
CA LYS A 121 5.38 1.28 15.38
C LYS A 121 4.13 1.38 16.22
#